data_3447be5e31dd447a3e3d106335fa0f50
#
_entry.id   3447be5e31dd447a3e3d106335fa0f50
#
_cell.length_a   1.000
_cell.length_b   1.000
_cell.length_c   1.000
_cell.angle_alpha   90.00
_cell.angle_beta   90.00
_cell.angle_gamma   90.00
#
_symmetry.space_group_name_H-M   'P 1'
#
loop_
_entity.id
_entity.type
_entity.pdbx_description
1 polymer ?
#
loop_
_entity_poly.entity_id
_entity_poly.type
_entity_poly.pdbx_seq_one_letter_code
_entity_poly.pdbx_strand_id
1 'polypeptide(L)'
;MATKNAHNLTRYLKNRLREEHLAWRILFREEWVSLLVLFCGLILLVIFTRPLPPGDVTLAVGQPGSTYELIGKRYQEIFAREGVALKLLNTHGSRENLELAADNKSPVNAGLLLGGIAHKGDYPDLYSLGSVDYLPLWLFYRGPLLQAQDALSYFKGKPIAIGLEGSGT
;
A
#
# COMPACT_ATOMS: atom_id res chain seq x y z
N MET A 1 63.61 -7.48 22.96
CA MET A 1 62.47 -7.15 23.87
C MET A 1 61.09 -7.26 23.23
N ALA A 2 60.94 -6.97 21.95
CA ALA A 2 59.63 -6.97 21.22
C ALA A 2 58.97 -8.37 21.07
N THR A 3 59.74 -9.43 20.87
CA THR A 3 59.21 -10.80 20.67
C THR A 3 58.56 -11.42 21.90
N LYS A 4 59.01 -11.05 23.11
CA LYS A 4 58.45 -11.54 24.37
C LYS A 4 57.08 -10.94 24.68
N ASN A 5 56.86 -9.69 24.25
CA ASN A 5 55.57 -9.00 24.38
C ASN A 5 54.49 -9.53 23.41
N ALA A 6 54.86 -9.87 22.18
CA ALA A 6 53.96 -10.45 21.20
C ALA A 6 53.46 -11.85 21.64
N HIS A 7 54.34 -12.65 22.22
CA HIS A 7 53.98 -13.99 22.71
C HIS A 7 53.04 -13.94 23.94
N ASN A 8 53.21 -12.96 24.80
CA ASN A 8 52.30 -12.74 25.93
C ASN A 8 50.92 -12.25 25.49
N LEU A 9 50.86 -11.39 24.46
CA LEU A 9 49.61 -10.87 23.90
C LEU A 9 48.80 -11.98 23.25
N THR A 10 49.43 -12.83 22.44
CA THR A 10 48.77 -13.96 21.81
C THR A 10 48.26 -15.00 22.81
N ARG A 11 49.00 -15.22 23.89
CA ARG A 11 48.58 -16.11 24.98
C ARG A 11 47.38 -15.53 25.74
N TYR A 12 47.37 -14.23 26.00
CA TYR A 12 46.27 -13.53 26.64
C TYR A 12 45.00 -13.58 25.79
N LEU A 13 45.11 -13.25 24.49
CA LEU A 13 43.97 -13.33 23.54
C LEU A 13 43.42 -14.74 23.40
N LYS A 14 44.30 -15.75 23.34
CA LYS A 14 43.88 -17.16 23.23
C LYS A 14 43.16 -17.64 24.48
N ASN A 15 43.59 -17.21 25.67
CA ASN A 15 42.89 -17.52 26.92
C ASN A 15 41.52 -16.81 27.00
N ARG A 16 41.45 -15.54 26.62
CA ARG A 16 40.18 -14.79 26.56
C ARG A 16 39.16 -15.45 25.63
N LEU A 17 39.59 -15.81 24.43
CA LEU A 17 38.72 -16.49 23.44
C LEU A 17 38.27 -17.86 23.97
N ARG A 18 39.12 -18.58 24.69
CA ARG A 18 38.80 -19.89 25.28
C ARG A 18 37.78 -19.77 26.41
N GLU A 19 37.90 -18.75 27.24
CA GLU A 19 36.95 -18.44 28.33
C GLU A 19 35.59 -18.03 27.75
N GLU A 20 35.58 -17.21 26.71
CA GLU A 20 34.34 -16.84 26.01
C GLU A 20 33.66 -18.05 25.38
N HIS A 21 34.39 -18.93 24.70
CA HIS A 21 33.85 -20.17 24.15
C HIS A 21 33.29 -21.11 25.22
N LEU A 22 33.93 -21.19 26.39
CA LEU A 22 33.41 -21.98 27.50
C LEU A 22 32.14 -21.38 28.08
N ALA A 23 32.08 -20.07 28.24
CA ALA A 23 30.91 -19.36 28.71
C ALA A 23 29.71 -19.57 27.75
N TRP A 24 29.93 -19.44 26.43
CA TRP A 24 28.91 -19.74 25.44
C TRP A 24 28.41 -21.19 25.46
N ARG A 25 29.34 -22.16 25.67
CA ARG A 25 28.95 -23.59 25.76
C ARG A 25 28.13 -23.90 27.00
N ILE A 26 28.43 -23.25 28.14
CA ILE A 26 27.67 -23.40 29.38
C ILE A 26 26.28 -22.77 29.19
N LEU A 27 26.23 -21.56 28.62
CA LEU A 27 25.00 -20.83 28.36
C LEU A 27 24.07 -21.62 27.44
N PHE A 28 24.60 -22.19 26.37
CA PHE A 28 23.81 -23.03 25.44
C PHE A 28 23.42 -24.39 26.03
N ARG A 29 24.16 -24.92 27.00
CA ARG A 29 23.87 -26.23 27.56
C ARG A 29 22.91 -26.17 28.75
N GLU A 30 23.00 -25.13 29.57
CA GLU A 30 22.18 -25.01 30.79
C GLU A 30 20.94 -24.12 30.56
N GLU A 31 21.06 -23.10 29.70
CA GLU A 31 20.01 -22.09 29.46
C GLU A 31 19.31 -22.25 28.11
N TRP A 32 19.52 -23.37 27.40
CA TRP A 32 18.90 -23.53 26.05
C TRP A 32 17.37 -23.44 26.07
N VAL A 33 16.73 -23.86 27.17
CA VAL A 33 15.29 -23.79 27.35
C VAL A 33 14.85 -22.34 27.47
N SER A 34 15.56 -21.54 28.26
CA SER A 34 15.29 -20.09 28.41
C SER A 34 15.48 -19.34 27.11
N LEU A 35 16.52 -19.67 26.34
CA LEU A 35 16.77 -19.10 25.01
C LEU A 35 15.66 -19.50 24.01
N LEU A 36 15.19 -20.74 24.07
CA LEU A 36 14.10 -21.21 23.21
C LEU A 36 12.80 -20.50 23.56
N VAL A 37 12.47 -20.33 24.83
CA VAL A 37 11.29 -19.59 25.28
C VAL A 37 11.37 -18.13 24.86
N LEU A 38 12.53 -17.49 25.01
CA LEU A 38 12.77 -16.12 24.54
C LEU A 38 12.58 -16.00 23.03
N PHE A 39 13.14 -16.92 22.25
CA PHE A 39 13.03 -16.95 20.79
C PHE A 39 11.59 -17.16 20.33
N CYS A 40 10.88 -18.13 20.95
CA CYS A 40 9.45 -18.34 20.68
C CYS A 40 8.61 -17.12 21.06
N GLY A 41 8.91 -16.48 22.20
CA GLY A 41 8.25 -15.25 22.63
C GLY A 41 8.48 -14.10 21.64
N LEU A 42 9.68 -13.97 21.10
CA LEU A 42 10.02 -12.96 20.10
C LEU A 42 9.29 -13.22 18.76
N ILE A 43 9.21 -14.48 18.34
CA ILE A 43 8.43 -14.88 17.14
C ILE A 43 6.96 -14.56 17.33
N LEU A 44 6.38 -14.95 18.47
CA LEU A 44 4.99 -14.62 18.79
C LEU A 44 4.77 -13.12 18.83
N LEU A 45 5.68 -12.35 19.42
CA LEU A 45 5.59 -10.90 19.41
C LEU A 45 5.59 -10.33 17.98
N VAL A 46 6.48 -10.81 17.11
CA VAL A 46 6.55 -10.37 15.71
C VAL A 46 5.27 -10.73 14.94
N ILE A 47 4.73 -11.94 15.16
CA ILE A 47 3.47 -12.37 14.53
C ILE A 47 2.30 -11.51 15.03
N PHE A 48 2.26 -11.18 16.33
CA PHE A 48 1.19 -10.39 16.92
C PHE A 48 1.26 -8.89 16.57
N THR A 49 2.48 -8.33 16.44
CA THR A 49 2.69 -6.90 16.17
C THR A 49 2.76 -6.55 14.70
N ARG A 50 3.01 -7.52 13.84
CA ARG A 50 2.98 -7.36 12.38
C ARG A 50 1.89 -8.26 11.82
N PRO A 51 0.64 -7.77 11.75
CA PRO A 51 -0.37 -8.50 11.01
C PRO A 51 0.18 -8.67 9.58
N LEU A 52 0.29 -9.92 9.16
CA LEU A 52 0.58 -10.24 7.76
C LEU A 52 -0.41 -9.44 6.92
N PRO A 53 0.03 -8.81 5.82
CA PRO A 53 -0.90 -8.14 4.94
C PRO A 53 -2.03 -9.11 4.59
N PRO A 54 -3.28 -8.64 4.57
CA PRO A 54 -4.40 -9.49 4.24
C PRO A 54 -4.10 -10.19 2.90
N GLY A 55 -4.22 -11.51 2.85
CA GLY A 55 -3.99 -12.28 1.63
C GLY A 55 -4.93 -11.88 0.49
N ASP A 56 -6.05 -11.27 0.84
CA ASP A 56 -7.10 -10.79 -0.05
C ASP A 56 -7.24 -9.28 0.08
N VAL A 57 -7.20 -8.59 -1.06
CA VAL A 57 -7.47 -7.14 -1.16
C VAL A 57 -8.62 -6.94 -2.13
N THR A 58 -9.62 -6.15 -1.76
CA THR A 58 -10.73 -5.80 -2.64
C THR A 58 -10.58 -4.36 -3.09
N LEU A 59 -10.54 -4.16 -4.42
CA LEU A 59 -10.41 -2.86 -5.08
C LEU A 59 -11.73 -2.50 -5.78
N ALA A 60 -12.33 -1.39 -5.41
CA ALA A 60 -13.48 -0.83 -6.12
C ALA A 60 -13.01 -0.09 -7.38
N VAL A 61 -13.53 -0.50 -8.57
CA VAL A 61 -12.99 -0.07 -9.87
C VAL A 61 -13.97 0.72 -10.75
N GLY A 62 -15.24 0.68 -10.46
CA GLY A 62 -16.27 1.35 -11.27
C GLY A 62 -16.96 0.41 -12.24
N GLN A 63 -17.61 0.98 -13.28
CA GLN A 63 -18.45 0.22 -14.20
C GLN A 63 -17.64 -0.77 -15.06
N PRO A 64 -18.23 -1.91 -15.43
CA PRO A 64 -17.63 -2.83 -16.37
C PRO A 64 -17.24 -2.14 -17.70
N GLY A 65 -16.06 -2.43 -18.20
CA GLY A 65 -15.51 -1.81 -19.42
C GLY A 65 -14.92 -0.40 -19.23
N SER A 66 -14.94 0.15 -18.00
CA SER A 66 -14.35 1.45 -17.71
C SER A 66 -12.81 1.39 -17.66
N THR A 67 -12.18 2.55 -17.80
CA THR A 67 -10.72 2.70 -17.65
C THR A 67 -10.27 2.21 -16.28
N TYR A 68 -11.06 2.42 -15.23
CA TYR A 68 -10.74 1.95 -13.88
C TYR A 68 -10.73 0.41 -13.78
N GLU A 69 -11.65 -0.26 -14.45
CA GLU A 69 -11.62 -1.72 -14.50
C GLU A 69 -10.39 -2.24 -15.24
N LEU A 70 -10.00 -1.60 -16.35
CA LEU A 70 -8.79 -1.95 -17.09
C LEU A 70 -7.52 -1.78 -16.23
N ILE A 71 -7.43 -0.68 -15.50
CA ILE A 71 -6.34 -0.43 -14.54
C ILE A 71 -6.37 -1.49 -13.43
N GLY A 72 -7.55 -1.79 -12.89
CA GLY A 72 -7.73 -2.82 -11.85
C GLY A 72 -7.26 -4.20 -12.31
N LYS A 73 -7.59 -4.62 -13.54
CA LYS A 73 -7.13 -5.89 -14.12
C LYS A 73 -5.59 -5.93 -14.25
N ARG A 74 -4.98 -4.82 -14.63
CA ARG A 74 -3.51 -4.73 -14.69
C ARG A 74 -2.88 -4.85 -13.29
N TYR A 75 -3.50 -4.24 -12.27
CA TYR A 75 -3.07 -4.43 -10.89
C TYR A 75 -3.27 -5.86 -10.41
N GLN A 76 -4.35 -6.55 -10.78
CA GLN A 76 -4.55 -7.96 -10.45
C GLN A 76 -3.37 -8.83 -10.89
N GLU A 77 -2.87 -8.61 -12.11
CA GLU A 77 -1.72 -9.35 -12.63
C GLU A 77 -0.44 -9.07 -11.83
N ILE A 78 -0.23 -7.81 -11.42
CA ILE A 78 0.95 -7.42 -10.65
C ILE A 78 0.88 -7.99 -9.23
N PHE A 79 -0.26 -7.84 -8.55
CA PHE A 79 -0.47 -8.34 -7.19
C PHE A 79 -0.38 -9.86 -7.11
N ALA A 80 -0.87 -10.57 -8.13
CA ALA A 80 -0.76 -12.02 -8.21
C ALA A 80 0.70 -12.51 -8.24
N ARG A 81 1.60 -11.75 -8.88
CA ARG A 81 3.05 -12.07 -8.90
C ARG A 81 3.68 -11.95 -7.52
N GLU A 82 3.14 -11.06 -6.68
CA GLU A 82 3.58 -10.84 -5.30
C GLU A 82 2.82 -11.73 -4.28
N GLY A 83 1.98 -12.66 -4.77
CA GLY A 83 1.24 -13.60 -3.93
C GLY A 83 0.02 -12.99 -3.22
N VAL A 84 -0.46 -11.82 -3.66
CA VAL A 84 -1.64 -11.15 -3.12
C VAL A 84 -2.84 -11.35 -4.06
N ALA A 85 -3.96 -11.83 -3.52
CA ALA A 85 -5.20 -11.98 -4.28
C ALA A 85 -5.95 -10.64 -4.32
N LEU A 86 -5.91 -9.95 -5.46
CA LEU A 86 -6.68 -8.73 -5.68
C LEU A 86 -8.04 -9.06 -6.29
N LYS A 87 -9.11 -8.77 -5.56
CA LYS A 87 -10.50 -8.89 -6.03
C LYS A 87 -10.97 -7.54 -6.56
N LEU A 88 -11.58 -7.53 -7.75
CA LEU A 88 -12.16 -6.32 -8.31
C LEU A 88 -13.65 -6.29 -7.99
N LEU A 89 -14.13 -5.17 -7.46
CA LEU A 89 -15.53 -4.89 -7.24
C LEU A 89 -15.99 -3.82 -8.23
N ASN A 90 -16.89 -4.20 -9.14
CA ASN A 90 -17.51 -3.24 -10.04
C ASN A 90 -18.55 -2.40 -9.30
N THR A 91 -18.57 -1.09 -9.57
CA THR A 91 -19.43 -0.10 -8.94
C THR A 91 -19.98 0.86 -9.99
N HIS A 92 -20.80 1.83 -9.56
CA HIS A 92 -21.31 2.88 -10.45
C HIS A 92 -20.30 4.01 -10.71
N GLY A 93 -19.17 4.01 -9.99
CA GLY A 93 -18.10 4.98 -10.24
C GLY A 93 -17.46 5.54 -8.97
N SER A 94 -16.75 6.66 -9.13
CA SER A 94 -15.87 7.23 -8.11
C SER A 94 -16.57 7.56 -6.79
N ARG A 95 -17.82 7.99 -6.81
CA ARG A 95 -18.56 8.33 -5.59
C ARG A 95 -18.83 7.09 -4.75
N GLU A 96 -19.36 6.04 -5.37
CA GLU A 96 -19.61 4.77 -4.69
C GLU A 96 -18.30 4.15 -4.21
N ASN A 97 -17.22 4.22 -5.00
CA ASN A 97 -15.90 3.76 -4.59
C ASN A 97 -15.42 4.46 -3.32
N LEU A 98 -15.66 5.77 -3.21
CA LEU A 98 -15.29 6.57 -2.04
C LEU A 98 -16.11 6.17 -0.82
N GLU A 99 -17.42 6.03 -0.96
CA GLU A 99 -18.33 5.63 0.11
C GLU A 99 -17.99 4.22 0.63
N LEU A 100 -17.75 3.27 -0.27
CA LEU A 100 -17.36 1.91 0.08
C LEU A 100 -15.98 1.85 0.75
N ALA A 101 -15.02 2.66 0.29
CA ALA A 101 -13.69 2.70 0.90
C ALA A 101 -13.69 3.38 2.29
N ALA A 102 -14.64 4.29 2.52
CA ALA A 102 -14.80 4.98 3.81
C ALA A 102 -15.59 4.16 4.85
N ASP A 103 -16.39 3.18 4.40
CA ASP A 103 -17.17 2.34 5.31
C ASP A 103 -16.33 1.18 5.85
N ASN A 104 -16.01 1.23 7.14
CA ASN A 104 -15.28 0.17 7.85
C ASN A 104 -15.97 -1.20 7.85
N LYS A 105 -17.25 -1.28 7.48
CA LYS A 105 -18.01 -2.53 7.36
C LYS A 105 -17.98 -3.09 5.92
N SER A 106 -17.54 -2.28 4.96
CA SER A 106 -17.38 -2.68 3.58
C SER A 106 -16.21 -3.66 3.40
N PRO A 107 -16.30 -4.64 2.50
CA PRO A 107 -15.17 -5.51 2.15
C PRO A 107 -14.12 -4.78 1.30
N VAL A 108 -14.34 -3.52 0.93
CA VAL A 108 -13.46 -2.74 0.06
C VAL A 108 -12.29 -2.18 0.87
N ASN A 109 -11.07 -2.49 0.43
CA ASN A 109 -9.84 -2.00 1.06
C ASN A 109 -9.28 -0.77 0.35
N ALA A 110 -9.58 -0.61 -0.93
CA ALA A 110 -9.13 0.51 -1.75
C ALA A 110 -10.11 0.82 -2.87
N GLY A 111 -10.09 2.03 -3.39
CA GLY A 111 -10.93 2.46 -4.51
C GLY A 111 -10.20 3.36 -5.49
N LEU A 112 -10.50 3.22 -6.78
CA LEU A 112 -10.05 4.14 -7.80
C LEU A 112 -11.06 5.30 -7.89
N LEU A 113 -10.56 6.52 -7.74
CA LEU A 113 -11.39 7.72 -7.66
C LEU A 113 -10.90 8.76 -8.66
N LEU A 114 -11.84 9.57 -9.16
CA LEU A 114 -11.47 10.80 -9.85
C LEU A 114 -10.93 11.82 -8.84
N GLY A 115 -9.85 12.51 -9.20
CA GLY A 115 -9.26 13.54 -8.36
C GLY A 115 -10.26 14.67 -8.05
N GLY A 116 -10.20 15.18 -6.80
CA GLY A 116 -11.03 16.30 -6.35
C GLY A 116 -12.40 15.93 -5.77
N ILE A 117 -12.80 14.66 -5.76
CA ILE A 117 -14.09 14.23 -5.19
C ILE A 117 -14.00 14.16 -3.65
N ALA A 118 -12.88 13.70 -3.11
CA ALA A 118 -12.68 13.59 -1.68
C ALA A 118 -11.96 14.83 -1.14
N HIS A 119 -12.53 15.47 -0.10
CA HIS A 119 -11.87 16.53 0.64
C HIS A 119 -11.30 15.97 1.94
N LYS A 120 -10.10 16.43 2.29
CA LYS A 120 -9.32 15.91 3.44
C LYS A 120 -10.08 15.96 4.79
N GLY A 121 -11.04 16.89 4.94
CA GLY A 121 -11.84 17.04 6.16
C GLY A 121 -13.01 16.05 6.29
N ASP A 122 -13.50 15.53 5.17
CA ASP A 122 -14.71 14.72 5.13
C ASP A 122 -14.44 13.23 5.43
N TYR A 123 -13.19 12.78 5.15
CA TYR A 123 -12.79 11.38 5.26
C TYR A 123 -11.43 11.26 5.98
N PRO A 124 -11.39 11.48 7.31
CA PRO A 124 -10.12 11.55 8.08
C PRO A 124 -9.34 10.23 8.09
N ASP A 125 -10.04 9.09 7.95
CA ASP A 125 -9.44 7.74 8.00
C ASP A 125 -9.00 7.24 6.62
N LEU A 126 -9.27 7.99 5.54
CA LEU A 126 -8.83 7.62 4.20
C LEU A 126 -7.49 8.26 3.85
N TYR A 127 -6.63 7.47 3.23
CA TYR A 127 -5.33 7.89 2.73
C TYR A 127 -5.25 7.76 1.22
N SER A 128 -4.75 8.81 0.56
CA SER A 128 -4.44 8.73 -0.87
C SER A 128 -3.08 8.05 -1.06
N LEU A 129 -3.06 7.02 -1.90
CA LEU A 129 -1.82 6.33 -2.30
C LEU A 129 -1.13 7.02 -3.48
N GLY A 130 -1.75 8.06 -4.04
CA GLY A 130 -1.21 8.81 -5.16
C GLY A 130 -2.12 8.80 -6.40
N SER A 131 -1.66 9.48 -7.45
CA SER A 131 -2.34 9.49 -8.74
C SER A 131 -1.82 8.35 -9.62
N VAL A 132 -2.73 7.57 -10.17
CA VAL A 132 -2.41 6.42 -11.03
C VAL A 132 -2.46 6.75 -12.53
N ASP A 133 -3.28 7.76 -12.90
CA ASP A 133 -3.44 8.20 -14.28
C ASP A 133 -4.03 9.61 -14.33
N TYR A 134 -3.95 10.24 -15.50
CA TYR A 134 -4.60 11.51 -15.81
C TYR A 134 -5.77 11.26 -16.77
N LEU A 135 -6.97 11.59 -16.32
CA LEU A 135 -8.18 11.52 -17.16
C LEU A 135 -8.45 12.90 -17.76
N PRO A 136 -8.14 13.14 -19.05
CA PRO A 136 -8.44 14.39 -19.70
C PRO A 136 -9.95 14.55 -19.87
N LEU A 137 -10.46 15.72 -19.54
CA LEU A 137 -11.86 16.08 -19.83
C LEU A 137 -11.95 16.58 -21.28
N TRP A 138 -12.68 15.85 -22.11
CA TRP A 138 -12.95 16.23 -23.47
C TRP A 138 -14.35 16.83 -23.57
N LEU A 139 -14.43 18.08 -24.03
CA LEU A 139 -15.67 18.77 -24.31
C LEU A 139 -15.92 18.82 -25.82
N PHE A 140 -16.93 18.10 -26.29
CA PHE A 140 -17.37 18.13 -27.66
C PHE A 140 -18.57 19.05 -27.79
N TYR A 141 -18.53 19.92 -28.76
CA TYR A 141 -19.62 20.87 -29.00
C TYR A 141 -19.88 21.09 -30.51
N ARG A 142 -21.07 21.59 -30.82
CA ARG A 142 -21.46 21.97 -32.16
C ARG A 142 -21.49 23.50 -32.23
N GLY A 143 -20.63 24.09 -33.06
CA GLY A 143 -20.53 25.54 -33.17
C GLY A 143 -19.23 26.03 -33.84
N PRO A 144 -18.92 27.31 -33.79
CA PRO A 144 -17.72 27.88 -34.38
C PRO A 144 -16.47 27.38 -33.63
N LEU A 145 -15.31 27.46 -34.29
CA LEU A 145 -14.04 27.16 -33.70
C LEU A 145 -13.77 28.14 -32.54
N LEU A 146 -13.57 27.65 -31.36
CA LEU A 146 -13.25 28.45 -30.16
C LEU A 146 -11.76 28.35 -29.82
N GLN A 147 -11.20 29.46 -29.35
CA GLN A 147 -9.90 29.43 -28.69
C GLN A 147 -10.10 28.97 -27.23
N ALA A 148 -9.06 28.33 -26.67
CA ALA A 148 -9.14 27.74 -25.31
C ALA A 148 -9.56 28.75 -24.23
N GLN A 149 -9.13 30.01 -24.37
CA GLN A 149 -9.45 31.09 -23.43
C GLN A 149 -10.93 31.53 -23.47
N ASP A 150 -11.64 31.29 -24.59
CA ASP A 150 -13.04 31.70 -24.78
C ASP A 150 -14.02 30.58 -24.48
N ALA A 151 -13.52 29.34 -24.32
CA ALA A 151 -14.37 28.17 -24.21
C ALA A 151 -15.32 28.26 -23.01
N LEU A 152 -14.81 28.60 -21.84
CA LEU A 152 -15.64 28.66 -20.63
C LEU A 152 -16.71 29.76 -20.70
N SER A 153 -16.39 30.93 -21.27
CA SER A 153 -17.36 32.02 -21.45
C SER A 153 -18.44 31.67 -22.48
N TYR A 154 -18.06 30.95 -23.53
CA TYR A 154 -19.00 30.52 -24.58
C TYR A 154 -20.07 29.54 -24.08
N PHE A 155 -19.70 28.68 -23.13
CA PHE A 155 -20.62 27.68 -22.57
C PHE A 155 -21.42 28.19 -21.37
N LYS A 156 -21.14 29.39 -20.87
CA LYS A 156 -21.88 29.96 -19.75
C LYS A 156 -23.40 29.99 -20.05
N GLY A 157 -24.20 29.35 -19.20
CA GLY A 157 -25.65 29.29 -19.31
C GLY A 157 -26.18 28.34 -20.38
N LYS A 158 -25.33 27.56 -21.07
CA LYS A 158 -25.74 26.53 -22.01
C LYS A 158 -25.88 25.17 -21.35
N PRO A 159 -26.84 24.32 -21.76
CA PRO A 159 -26.96 22.97 -21.26
C PRO A 159 -25.76 22.14 -21.73
N ILE A 160 -25.18 21.35 -20.83
CA ILE A 160 -24.07 20.45 -21.10
C ILE A 160 -24.54 19.03 -20.76
N ALA A 161 -24.37 18.10 -21.70
CA ALA A 161 -24.55 16.69 -21.41
C ALA A 161 -23.33 16.16 -20.68
N ILE A 162 -23.54 15.58 -19.51
CA ILE A 162 -22.51 14.97 -18.65
C ILE A 162 -22.81 13.49 -18.53
N GLY A 163 -21.87 12.74 -17.94
CA GLY A 163 -22.03 11.32 -17.63
C GLY A 163 -23.14 11.06 -16.61
N LEU A 164 -23.30 9.79 -16.26
CA LEU A 164 -24.24 9.36 -15.24
C LEU A 164 -23.88 9.97 -13.88
N GLU A 165 -24.89 10.17 -13.03
CA GLU A 165 -24.68 10.62 -11.66
C GLU A 165 -23.73 9.66 -10.93
N GLY A 166 -22.71 10.21 -10.27
CA GLY A 166 -21.69 9.41 -9.59
C GLY A 166 -20.54 8.92 -10.46
N SER A 167 -20.56 9.15 -11.79
CA SER A 167 -19.45 8.76 -12.69
C SER A 167 -18.16 9.57 -12.46
N GLY A 168 -18.26 10.73 -11.82
CA GLY A 168 -17.14 11.65 -11.61
C GLY A 168 -16.92 12.66 -12.75
N THR A 169 -17.84 12.75 -13.71
CA THR A 169 -17.85 13.78 -14.77
C THR A 169 -18.89 14.84 -14.50
#